data_d1e69d5a775bb446a572df2f9d22277b
#
_entry.id   d1e69d5a775bb446a572df2f9d22277b
#
_cell.length_a   1.000
_cell.length_b   1.000
_cell.length_c   1.000
_cell.angle_alpha   90.00
_cell.angle_beta   90.00
_cell.angle_gamma   90.00
#
_symmetry.space_group_name_H-M   'P 1'
#
loop_
_entity.id
_entity.type
_entity.pdbx_description
1 polymer ?
#
loop_
_entity_poly.entity_id
_entity_poly.type
_entity_poly.pdbx_seq_one_letter_code
_entity_poly.pdbx_strand_id
1 'polypeptide(L)'
;MIASICRGTVLVFVVGAVMVGGAERSALEWLDTMNRGVRTLDYDGVFTYQSGADLTTLRVIHVVIDGIEHERLIHLDGARREFIRRGLEITRILQPKDKILELEKAVPPTRFVQSFSRRLDAIDDLYRVELNGSGRVAGRRAIRLSIVPRDQDRYGVGIWLDHTTGLLLRFDRYDLRGSRLERFQFGHLTIGGIPRTAVIPEEHAGEVKTAMKLASRVEHHVERRIRWRPQWVPRGFDNYPSNISKTTGERDHVDAMIYTDGFAAFTVFLQAMPNRREVNFERQNGATTVITRTLRGPMGKNQLVTVVGELPAKTAKKIASDMVYLR
;
A
#
# COMPACT_ATOMS: atom_id res chain seq x y z
N MET A 1 -47.43 -57.95 -55.90
CA MET A 1 -47.07 -57.65 -54.53
C MET A 1 -45.99 -56.53 -54.57
N ILE A 2 -46.41 -55.31 -54.35
CA ILE A 2 -45.53 -54.10 -54.47
C ILE A 2 -45.20 -53.63 -53.07
N ALA A 3 -43.95 -53.73 -52.71
CA ALA A 3 -43.43 -53.20 -51.42
C ALA A 3 -43.03 -51.73 -51.58
N SER A 4 -43.77 -50.89 -50.88
CA SER A 4 -43.48 -49.43 -50.82
C SER A 4 -42.44 -49.15 -49.75
N ILE A 5 -41.29 -48.56 -50.13
CA ILE A 5 -40.21 -48.14 -49.23
C ILE A 5 -40.42 -46.65 -48.85
N CYS A 6 -40.83 -46.43 -47.61
CA CYS A 6 -40.91 -45.10 -47.03
C CYS A 6 -39.52 -44.60 -46.65
N ARG A 7 -38.96 -43.57 -47.34
CA ARG A 7 -37.76 -42.84 -46.97
C ARG A 7 -38.10 -41.77 -45.96
N GLY A 8 -37.76 -41.99 -44.67
CA GLY A 8 -37.85 -41.00 -43.65
C GLY A 8 -36.62 -40.06 -43.70
N THR A 9 -36.85 -38.75 -43.97
CA THR A 9 -35.84 -37.73 -43.92
C THR A 9 -35.66 -37.32 -42.46
N VAL A 10 -34.49 -37.62 -41.87
CA VAL A 10 -34.12 -37.16 -40.53
C VAL A 10 -33.53 -35.74 -40.67
N LEU A 11 -34.26 -34.76 -40.17
CA LEU A 11 -33.82 -33.37 -40.09
C LEU A 11 -32.97 -33.24 -38.82
N VAL A 12 -31.64 -33.15 -38.97
CA VAL A 12 -30.72 -32.87 -37.86
C VAL A 12 -30.68 -31.36 -37.61
N PHE A 13 -31.33 -30.92 -36.53
CA PHE A 13 -31.14 -29.54 -36.03
C PHE A 13 -29.78 -29.42 -35.36
N VAL A 14 -28.80 -28.79 -36.04
CA VAL A 14 -27.56 -28.32 -35.42
C VAL A 14 -27.88 -27.03 -34.67
N VAL A 15 -28.09 -27.17 -33.35
CA VAL A 15 -28.14 -26.00 -32.47
C VAL A 15 -26.69 -25.48 -32.29
N GLY A 16 -26.37 -24.49 -33.09
CA GLY A 16 -25.12 -23.72 -32.91
C GLY A 16 -25.14 -23.00 -31.56
N ALA A 17 -24.40 -23.50 -30.59
CA ALA A 17 -24.13 -22.77 -29.36
C ALA A 17 -23.29 -21.54 -29.73
N VAL A 18 -23.92 -20.38 -29.79
CA VAL A 18 -23.22 -19.09 -29.83
C VAL A 18 -22.53 -18.92 -28.47
N MET A 19 -21.26 -19.27 -28.42
CA MET A 19 -20.40 -18.88 -27.30
C MET A 19 -20.30 -17.36 -27.32
N VAL A 20 -21.12 -16.69 -26.54
CA VAL A 20 -20.89 -15.29 -26.18
C VAL A 20 -19.66 -15.28 -25.28
N GLY A 21 -18.50 -15.22 -25.90
CA GLY A 21 -17.23 -14.96 -25.23
C GLY A 21 -17.27 -13.55 -24.67
N GLY A 22 -17.70 -13.38 -23.42
CA GLY A 22 -17.45 -12.12 -22.70
C GLY A 22 -15.93 -11.89 -22.73
N ALA A 23 -15.51 -10.74 -23.25
CA ALA A 23 -14.09 -10.36 -23.25
C ALA A 23 -13.55 -10.47 -21.82
N GLU A 24 -12.55 -11.34 -21.61
CA GLU A 24 -11.88 -11.42 -20.31
C GLU A 24 -11.23 -10.06 -20.03
N ARG A 25 -11.47 -9.54 -18.83
CA ARG A 25 -10.83 -8.27 -18.39
C ARG A 25 -9.33 -8.40 -18.45
N SER A 26 -8.67 -7.38 -18.98
CA SER A 26 -7.22 -7.26 -18.96
C SER A 26 -6.68 -7.09 -17.53
N ALA A 27 -5.39 -7.30 -17.32
CA ALA A 27 -4.77 -7.12 -16.03
C ALA A 27 -4.88 -5.67 -15.52
N LEU A 28 -4.80 -4.68 -16.42
CA LEU A 28 -4.98 -3.25 -16.08
C LEU A 28 -6.42 -2.91 -15.70
N GLU A 29 -7.40 -3.48 -16.38
CA GLU A 29 -8.82 -3.31 -16.01
C GLU A 29 -9.13 -3.90 -14.63
N TRP A 30 -8.47 -5.00 -14.26
CA TRP A 30 -8.57 -5.56 -12.92
C TRP A 30 -7.96 -4.65 -11.86
N LEU A 31 -6.80 -4.01 -12.14
CA LEU A 31 -6.19 -3.03 -11.22
C LEU A 31 -7.08 -1.79 -11.05
N ASP A 32 -7.69 -1.31 -12.12
CA ASP A 32 -8.64 -0.20 -12.06
C ASP A 32 -9.89 -0.58 -11.25
N THR A 33 -10.42 -1.79 -11.47
CA THR A 33 -11.56 -2.31 -10.70
C THR A 33 -11.22 -2.42 -9.21
N MET A 34 -10.00 -2.88 -8.87
CA MET A 34 -9.50 -2.90 -7.49
C MET A 34 -9.48 -1.49 -6.88
N ASN A 35 -8.93 -0.52 -7.58
CA ASN A 35 -8.83 0.87 -7.11
C ASN A 35 -10.20 1.48 -6.82
N ARG A 36 -11.19 1.19 -7.64
CA ARG A 36 -12.58 1.61 -7.40
C ARG A 36 -13.19 0.85 -6.23
N GLY A 37 -13.08 -0.48 -6.24
CA GLY A 37 -13.71 -1.35 -5.24
C GLY A 37 -13.32 -1.01 -3.81
N VAL A 38 -12.06 -0.75 -3.54
CA VAL A 38 -11.56 -0.41 -2.20
C VAL A 38 -12.15 0.91 -1.67
N ARG A 39 -12.51 1.83 -2.55
CA ARG A 39 -13.04 3.16 -2.17
C ARG A 39 -14.56 3.24 -2.13
N THR A 40 -15.23 2.36 -2.87
CA THR A 40 -16.68 2.49 -3.10
C THR A 40 -17.50 1.37 -2.49
N LEU A 41 -16.87 0.26 -2.14
CA LEU A 41 -17.56 -0.88 -1.54
C LEU A 41 -17.59 -0.76 -0.03
N ASP A 42 -18.73 -1.11 0.56
CA ASP A 42 -18.80 -1.36 1.99
C ASP A 42 -18.31 -2.77 2.27
N TYR A 43 -17.38 -2.93 3.22
CA TYR A 43 -16.86 -4.24 3.59
C TYR A 43 -16.42 -4.29 5.06
N ASP A 44 -16.47 -5.48 5.63
CA ASP A 44 -16.00 -5.82 6.97
C ASP A 44 -15.23 -7.13 6.90
N GLY A 45 -13.99 -7.15 7.35
CA GLY A 45 -13.17 -8.33 7.26
C GLY A 45 -12.04 -8.38 8.27
N VAL A 46 -11.66 -9.62 8.59
CA VAL A 46 -10.47 -9.92 9.39
C VAL A 46 -9.36 -10.39 8.47
N PHE A 47 -8.19 -9.81 8.62
CA PHE A 47 -7.01 -10.14 7.84
C PHE A 47 -5.77 -10.30 8.71
N THR A 48 -4.80 -11.03 8.19
CA THR A 48 -3.46 -11.09 8.74
C THR A 48 -2.50 -10.27 7.89
N TYR A 49 -1.59 -9.58 8.56
CA TYR A 49 -0.46 -8.91 7.94
C TYR A 49 0.84 -9.48 8.49
N GLN A 50 1.66 -10.03 7.60
CA GLN A 50 2.98 -10.58 7.90
C GLN A 50 4.04 -9.69 7.25
N SER A 51 5.04 -9.27 8.03
CA SER A 51 6.22 -8.55 7.55
C SER A 51 7.46 -9.14 8.20
N GLY A 52 8.29 -9.81 7.41
CA GLY A 52 9.38 -10.61 7.96
C GLY A 52 8.86 -11.72 8.88
N ALA A 53 9.32 -11.71 10.13
CA ALA A 53 8.89 -12.64 11.18
C ALA A 53 7.64 -12.16 11.95
N ASP A 54 7.27 -10.89 11.82
CA ASP A 54 6.14 -10.29 12.54
C ASP A 54 4.81 -10.66 11.86
N LEU A 55 3.83 -11.10 12.66
CA LEU A 55 2.46 -11.40 12.24
C LEU A 55 1.50 -10.62 13.11
N THR A 56 0.55 -9.93 12.49
CA THR A 56 -0.49 -9.17 13.19
C THR A 56 -1.85 -9.49 12.58
N THR A 57 -2.87 -9.65 13.43
CA THR A 57 -4.26 -9.85 13.01
C THR A 57 -5.04 -8.56 13.25
N LEU A 58 -5.76 -8.13 12.20
CA LEU A 58 -6.52 -6.89 12.22
C LEU A 58 -7.93 -7.12 11.66
N ARG A 59 -8.87 -6.29 12.11
CA ARG A 59 -10.18 -6.15 11.47
C ARG A 59 -10.26 -4.78 10.81
N VAL A 60 -10.73 -4.74 9.59
CA VAL A 60 -11.05 -3.50 8.87
C VAL A 60 -12.54 -3.45 8.61
N ILE A 61 -13.14 -2.30 8.88
CA ILE A 61 -14.52 -1.97 8.53
C ILE A 61 -14.46 -0.73 7.66
N HIS A 62 -15.02 -0.81 6.47
CA HIS A 62 -15.08 0.30 5.52
C HIS A 62 -16.50 0.50 5.05
N VAL A 63 -16.99 1.73 5.14
CA VAL A 63 -18.31 2.14 4.62
C VAL A 63 -18.20 3.51 3.97
N VAL A 64 -19.02 3.73 2.95
CA VAL A 64 -19.14 5.03 2.29
C VAL A 64 -20.47 5.68 2.75
N ILE A 65 -20.36 6.82 3.43
CA ILE A 65 -21.51 7.57 3.95
C ILE A 65 -21.52 8.94 3.27
N ASP A 66 -22.56 9.23 2.52
CA ASP A 66 -22.73 10.52 1.81
C ASP A 66 -21.50 10.89 0.93
N GLY A 67 -20.92 9.88 0.27
CA GLY A 67 -19.73 10.02 -0.58
C GLY A 67 -18.41 10.17 0.18
N ILE A 68 -18.41 10.08 1.51
CA ILE A 68 -17.21 10.15 2.35
C ILE A 68 -16.83 8.74 2.81
N GLU A 69 -15.58 8.36 2.57
CA GLU A 69 -15.02 7.10 3.06
C GLU A 69 -14.85 7.14 4.59
N HIS A 70 -15.41 6.15 5.27
CA HIS A 70 -15.19 5.89 6.69
C HIS A 70 -14.52 4.54 6.85
N GLU A 71 -13.43 4.50 7.61
CA GLU A 71 -12.69 3.28 7.87
C GLU A 71 -12.34 3.16 9.35
N ARG A 72 -12.53 1.98 9.89
CA ARG A 72 -12.10 1.62 11.24
C ARG A 72 -11.19 0.41 11.15
N LEU A 73 -9.95 0.56 11.61
CA LEU A 73 -8.95 -0.50 11.66
C LEU A 73 -8.67 -0.84 13.12
N ILE A 74 -8.88 -2.10 13.49
CA ILE A 74 -8.81 -2.60 14.87
C ILE A 74 -7.71 -3.65 14.94
N HIS A 75 -6.75 -3.48 15.84
CA HIS A 75 -5.81 -4.54 16.18
C HIS A 75 -6.50 -5.58 17.05
N LEU A 76 -6.41 -6.84 16.66
CA LEU A 76 -7.02 -7.95 17.39
C LEU A 76 -6.01 -8.66 18.32
N ASP A 77 -4.72 -8.40 18.13
CA ASP A 77 -3.64 -8.95 18.94
C ASP A 77 -3.01 -7.86 19.82
N GLY A 78 -2.60 -8.24 21.05
CA GLY A 78 -1.89 -7.36 21.97
C GLY A 78 -2.77 -6.27 22.61
N ALA A 79 -2.16 -5.12 22.87
CA ALA A 79 -2.88 -3.97 23.42
C ALA A 79 -3.91 -3.42 22.42
N ARG A 80 -5.06 -2.99 22.91
CA ARG A 80 -6.12 -2.44 22.06
C ARG A 80 -5.65 -1.17 21.37
N ARG A 81 -5.71 -1.16 20.04
CA ARG A 81 -5.36 -0.03 19.18
C ARG A 81 -6.35 0.06 18.06
N GLU A 82 -6.87 1.24 17.82
CA GLU A 82 -7.78 1.49 16.72
C GLU A 82 -7.36 2.74 15.94
N PHE A 83 -7.59 2.70 14.64
CA PHE A 83 -7.46 3.83 13.75
C PHE A 83 -8.80 4.05 13.08
N ILE A 84 -9.29 5.26 13.13
CA ILE A 84 -10.54 5.66 12.51
C ILE A 84 -10.22 6.74 11.51
N ARG A 85 -10.59 6.52 10.26
CA ARG A 85 -10.47 7.51 9.18
C ARG A 85 -11.87 7.96 8.75
N ARG A 86 -12.04 9.26 8.64
CA ARG A 86 -13.20 9.89 8.04
C ARG A 86 -12.73 10.88 6.99
N GLY A 87 -12.79 10.49 5.72
CA GLY A 87 -12.19 11.27 4.64
C GLY A 87 -10.70 11.53 4.88
N LEU A 88 -10.34 12.79 5.19
CA LEU A 88 -8.96 13.21 5.45
C LEU A 88 -8.61 13.25 6.96
N GLU A 89 -9.56 12.98 7.85
CA GLU A 89 -9.33 12.97 9.29
C GLU A 89 -8.98 11.56 9.76
N ILE A 90 -7.92 11.43 10.57
CA ILE A 90 -7.54 10.20 11.25
C ILE A 90 -7.60 10.42 12.75
N THR A 91 -8.35 9.58 13.45
CA THR A 91 -8.35 9.50 14.91
C THR A 91 -7.65 8.21 15.33
N ARG A 92 -6.69 8.31 16.23
CA ARG A 92 -6.01 7.19 16.87
C ARG A 92 -6.55 7.00 18.26
N ILE A 93 -6.92 5.76 18.61
CA ILE A 93 -7.33 5.36 19.95
C ILE A 93 -6.28 4.39 20.47
N LEU A 94 -5.63 4.74 21.58
CA LEU A 94 -4.50 4.03 22.15
C LEU A 94 -4.68 3.85 23.65
N GLN A 95 -4.05 2.82 24.20
CA GLN A 95 -3.88 2.72 25.65
C GLN A 95 -2.74 3.64 26.13
N PRO A 96 -2.83 4.21 27.37
CA PRO A 96 -1.87 5.21 27.86
C PRO A 96 -0.39 4.79 27.89
N LYS A 97 -0.11 3.50 27.86
CA LYS A 97 1.24 2.92 27.93
C LYS A 97 1.87 2.63 26.58
N ASP A 98 1.13 2.79 25.48
CA ASP A 98 1.64 2.50 24.14
C ASP A 98 2.61 3.58 23.67
N LYS A 99 3.85 3.17 23.37
CA LYS A 99 4.83 4.06 22.76
C LYS A 99 4.44 4.33 21.31
N ILE A 100 4.35 5.60 20.94
CA ILE A 100 3.92 6.10 19.62
C ILE A 100 4.77 5.53 18.45
N LEU A 101 6.02 5.13 18.71
CA LEU A 101 6.99 4.66 17.71
C LEU A 101 6.65 3.31 17.06
N GLU A 102 5.82 2.47 17.68
CA GLU A 102 5.42 1.18 17.09
C GLU A 102 4.22 1.28 16.12
N LEU A 103 3.55 2.42 16.11
CA LEU A 103 2.33 2.64 15.36
C LEU A 103 2.50 2.82 13.85
N GLU A 104 3.71 3.17 13.40
CA GLU A 104 3.97 3.40 11.97
C GLU A 104 4.03 2.09 11.15
N LYS A 105 4.08 0.93 11.83
CA LYS A 105 4.21 -0.37 11.18
C LYS A 105 2.89 -0.98 10.69
N ALA A 106 1.75 -0.53 11.19
CA ALA A 106 0.45 -1.01 10.72
C ALA A 106 0.01 -0.19 9.50
N VAL A 107 0.33 -0.69 8.31
CA VAL A 107 -0.17 -0.11 7.06
C VAL A 107 -1.59 -0.61 6.82
N PRO A 108 -2.62 0.23 6.87
CA PRO A 108 -3.96 -0.19 6.48
C PRO A 108 -3.97 -0.68 5.03
N PRO A 109 -4.78 -1.70 4.66
CA PRO A 109 -4.94 -2.14 3.28
C PRO A 109 -5.24 -0.99 2.32
N THR A 110 -5.97 0.02 2.78
CA THR A 110 -6.31 1.23 2.03
C THR A 110 -5.12 2.10 1.69
N ARG A 111 -4.10 2.23 2.56
CA ARG A 111 -2.84 2.91 2.21
C ARG A 111 -2.13 2.20 1.07
N PHE A 112 -2.16 0.88 1.11
CA PHE A 112 -1.60 0.05 0.09
C PHE A 112 -2.24 0.32 -1.27
N VAL A 113 -3.58 0.37 -1.32
CA VAL A 113 -4.34 0.60 -2.55
C VAL A 113 -4.33 2.08 -2.97
N GLN A 114 -4.27 3.02 -2.04
CA GLN A 114 -4.16 4.46 -2.37
C GLN A 114 -2.87 4.79 -3.16
N SER A 115 -1.82 4.01 -2.96
CA SER A 115 -0.59 4.12 -3.74
C SER A 115 -0.81 3.72 -5.21
N PHE A 116 -1.67 2.73 -5.50
CA PHE A 116 -1.92 2.23 -6.86
C PHE A 116 -2.70 3.19 -7.76
N SER A 117 -3.43 4.15 -7.20
CA SER A 117 -4.45 4.90 -7.95
C SER A 117 -3.91 5.99 -8.88
N ARG A 118 -2.62 6.26 -8.90
CA ARG A 118 -2.10 7.48 -9.52
C ARG A 118 -1.36 7.30 -10.84
N ARG A 119 -0.97 6.08 -11.26
CA ARG A 119 -0.09 5.89 -12.42
C ARG A 119 -0.30 4.59 -13.17
N LEU A 120 -1.53 4.17 -13.38
CA LEU A 120 -1.78 3.01 -14.25
C LEU A 120 -1.28 3.26 -15.68
N ASP A 121 -1.31 4.51 -16.15
CA ASP A 121 -0.90 4.89 -17.51
C ASP A 121 0.59 4.68 -17.79
N ALA A 122 1.44 4.75 -16.77
CA ALA A 122 2.90 4.57 -16.90
C ALA A 122 3.41 3.25 -16.31
N ILE A 123 2.49 2.37 -15.88
CA ILE A 123 2.87 1.13 -15.19
C ILE A 123 3.69 0.21 -16.09
N ASP A 124 3.34 0.12 -17.36
CA ASP A 124 3.99 -0.78 -18.34
C ASP A 124 5.46 -0.42 -18.59
N ASP A 125 5.86 0.83 -18.35
CA ASP A 125 7.25 1.26 -18.43
C ASP A 125 8.11 0.74 -17.26
N LEU A 126 7.49 0.51 -16.11
CA LEU A 126 8.16 0.17 -14.86
C LEU A 126 7.98 -1.29 -14.47
N TYR A 127 6.83 -1.86 -14.80
CA TYR A 127 6.45 -3.22 -14.45
C TYR A 127 5.85 -3.95 -15.64
N ARG A 128 5.92 -5.27 -15.60
CA ARG A 128 5.13 -6.18 -16.43
C ARG A 128 3.98 -6.69 -15.58
N VAL A 129 2.75 -6.38 -15.99
CA VAL A 129 1.53 -6.81 -15.30
C VAL A 129 0.89 -7.94 -16.06
N GLU A 130 0.69 -9.06 -15.39
CA GLU A 130 0.20 -10.30 -16.02
C GLU A 130 -0.93 -10.91 -15.20
N LEU A 131 -1.95 -11.43 -15.89
CA LEU A 131 -2.91 -12.35 -15.30
C LEU A 131 -2.20 -13.68 -15.09
N ASN A 132 -2.25 -14.19 -13.87
CA ASN A 132 -1.53 -15.40 -13.48
C ASN A 132 -2.50 -16.43 -12.84
N GLY A 133 -3.60 -16.69 -13.55
CA GLY A 133 -4.58 -17.68 -13.16
C GLY A 133 -5.58 -17.23 -12.12
N SER A 134 -6.22 -18.18 -11.47
CA SER A 134 -7.24 -17.99 -10.46
C SER A 134 -6.97 -18.83 -9.22
N GLY A 135 -7.66 -18.52 -8.12
CA GLY A 135 -7.52 -19.23 -6.87
C GLY A 135 -8.69 -18.97 -5.93
N ARG A 136 -8.51 -19.30 -4.66
CA ARG A 136 -9.49 -19.06 -3.60
C ARG A 136 -8.82 -18.39 -2.41
N VAL A 137 -9.39 -17.26 -1.92
CA VAL A 137 -8.92 -16.54 -0.74
C VAL A 137 -10.14 -16.16 0.09
N ALA A 138 -10.08 -16.33 1.41
CA ALA A 138 -11.19 -16.07 2.33
C ALA A 138 -12.53 -16.71 1.86
N GLY A 139 -12.49 -17.93 1.33
CA GLY A 139 -13.68 -18.60 0.82
C GLY A 139 -14.19 -18.09 -0.56
N ARG A 140 -13.59 -17.05 -1.14
CA ARG A 140 -14.03 -16.35 -2.35
C ARG A 140 -13.16 -16.74 -3.56
N ARG A 141 -13.77 -16.82 -4.74
CA ARG A 141 -13.02 -16.99 -6.00
C ARG A 141 -12.20 -15.74 -6.27
N ALA A 142 -10.92 -15.91 -6.57
CA ALA A 142 -9.97 -14.82 -6.78
C ALA A 142 -9.27 -14.94 -8.13
N ILE A 143 -9.03 -13.80 -8.77
CA ILE A 143 -8.13 -13.64 -9.90
C ILE A 143 -6.75 -13.24 -9.38
N ARG A 144 -5.71 -13.87 -9.90
CA ARG A 144 -4.33 -13.57 -9.53
C ARG A 144 -3.65 -12.70 -10.59
N LEU A 145 -3.02 -11.63 -10.14
CA LEU A 145 -2.13 -10.81 -10.95
C LEU A 145 -0.70 -10.89 -10.42
N SER A 146 0.26 -10.86 -11.33
CA SER A 146 1.68 -10.68 -11.02
C SER A 146 2.14 -9.36 -11.58
N ILE A 147 2.81 -8.55 -10.77
CA ILE A 147 3.37 -7.24 -11.11
C ILE A 147 4.87 -7.38 -10.92
N VAL A 148 5.58 -7.59 -12.02
CA VAL A 148 7.01 -7.91 -12.04
C VAL A 148 7.79 -6.67 -12.46
N PRO A 149 8.71 -6.14 -11.63
CA PRO A 149 9.49 -4.98 -12.00
C PRO A 149 10.40 -5.26 -13.19
N ARG A 150 10.63 -4.24 -14.02
CA ARG A 150 11.54 -4.30 -15.17
C ARG A 150 13.00 -3.97 -14.81
N ASP A 151 13.24 -3.57 -13.57
CA ASP A 151 14.55 -3.25 -13.02
C ASP A 151 14.81 -4.02 -11.70
N GLN A 152 15.95 -3.75 -11.05
CA GLN A 152 16.34 -4.34 -9.77
C GLN A 152 16.19 -3.38 -8.58
N ASP A 153 15.55 -2.24 -8.80
CA ASP A 153 15.46 -1.17 -7.80
C ASP A 153 14.16 -1.21 -6.99
N ARG A 154 13.30 -2.21 -7.24
CA ARG A 154 12.02 -2.40 -6.59
C ARG A 154 11.64 -3.87 -6.45
N TYR A 155 10.65 -4.14 -5.62
CA TYR A 155 10.15 -5.49 -5.35
C TYR A 155 9.02 -5.90 -6.29
N GLY A 156 8.90 -7.19 -6.54
CA GLY A 156 7.76 -7.76 -7.24
C GLY A 156 6.54 -7.89 -6.33
N VAL A 157 5.34 -7.93 -6.95
CA VAL A 157 4.06 -7.98 -6.23
C VAL A 157 3.15 -9.03 -6.84
N GLY A 158 2.49 -9.82 -5.98
CA GLY A 158 1.38 -10.70 -6.33
C GLY A 158 0.10 -10.21 -5.69
N ILE A 159 -0.98 -10.09 -6.46
CA ILE A 159 -2.27 -9.59 -6.01
C ILE A 159 -3.34 -10.63 -6.29
N TRP A 160 -4.26 -10.85 -5.34
CA TRP A 160 -5.46 -11.67 -5.52
C TRP A 160 -6.68 -10.79 -5.34
N LEU A 161 -7.48 -10.66 -6.38
CA LEU A 161 -8.68 -9.84 -6.42
C LEU A 161 -9.92 -10.71 -6.41
N ASP A 162 -10.94 -10.31 -5.66
CA ASP A 162 -12.25 -10.96 -5.72
C ASP A 162 -12.78 -10.94 -7.16
N HIS A 163 -13.13 -12.11 -7.68
CA HIS A 163 -13.59 -12.27 -9.06
C HIS A 163 -14.85 -11.44 -9.37
N THR A 164 -15.71 -11.25 -8.38
CA THR A 164 -16.99 -10.55 -8.56
C THR A 164 -16.85 -9.05 -8.44
N THR A 165 -16.13 -8.59 -7.40
CA THR A 165 -16.10 -7.18 -7.02
C THR A 165 -14.77 -6.48 -7.34
N GLY A 166 -13.70 -7.24 -7.60
CA GLY A 166 -12.36 -6.72 -7.77
C GLY A 166 -11.69 -6.31 -6.47
N LEU A 167 -12.34 -6.49 -5.30
CA LEU A 167 -11.75 -6.11 -4.03
C LEU A 167 -10.47 -6.92 -3.75
N LEU A 168 -9.45 -6.27 -3.20
CA LEU A 168 -8.19 -6.90 -2.83
C LEU A 168 -8.43 -7.92 -1.72
N LEU A 169 -8.13 -9.20 -1.97
CA LEU A 169 -8.24 -10.28 -0.99
C LEU A 169 -6.91 -10.68 -0.37
N ARG A 170 -5.85 -10.61 -1.15
CA ARG A 170 -4.49 -10.93 -0.73
C ARG A 170 -3.49 -10.15 -1.54
N PHE A 171 -2.41 -9.79 -0.89
CA PHE A 171 -1.22 -9.16 -1.46
C PHE A 171 0.02 -9.82 -0.91
N ASP A 172 0.96 -10.12 -1.80
CA ASP A 172 2.28 -10.62 -1.46
C ASP A 172 3.34 -9.74 -2.10
N ARG A 173 4.40 -9.39 -1.36
CA ARG A 173 5.58 -8.71 -1.90
C ARG A 173 6.76 -9.67 -1.91
N TYR A 174 7.51 -9.67 -3.01
CA TYR A 174 8.61 -10.59 -3.25
C TYR A 174 9.91 -9.84 -3.50
N ASP A 175 11.01 -10.37 -2.95
CA ASP A 175 12.34 -9.89 -3.31
C ASP A 175 12.74 -10.31 -4.73
N LEU A 176 13.93 -9.88 -5.16
CA LEU A 176 14.48 -10.19 -6.49
C LEU A 176 14.78 -11.68 -6.71
N ARG A 177 14.77 -12.48 -5.65
CA ARG A 177 14.98 -13.93 -5.68
C ARG A 177 13.67 -14.71 -5.63
N GLY A 178 12.53 -14.00 -5.52
CA GLY A 178 11.21 -14.60 -5.39
C GLY A 178 10.83 -14.99 -3.96
N SER A 179 11.64 -14.65 -2.95
CA SER A 179 11.29 -14.87 -1.54
C SER A 179 10.24 -13.88 -1.09
N ARG A 180 9.21 -14.34 -0.38
CA ARG A 180 8.15 -13.47 0.10
C ARG A 180 8.62 -12.66 1.31
N LEU A 181 8.54 -11.35 1.19
CA LEU A 181 8.90 -10.37 2.22
C LEU A 181 7.72 -9.97 3.10
N GLU A 182 6.55 -9.84 2.49
CA GLU A 182 5.31 -9.40 3.15
C GLU A 182 4.12 -10.15 2.60
N ARG A 183 3.09 -10.27 3.43
CA ARG A 183 1.76 -10.76 3.06
C ARG A 183 0.67 -10.01 3.82
N PHE A 184 -0.31 -9.55 3.08
CA PHE A 184 -1.64 -9.21 3.58
C PHE A 184 -2.62 -10.28 3.05
N GLN A 185 -3.51 -10.78 3.88
CA GLN A 185 -4.52 -11.74 3.42
C GLN A 185 -5.75 -11.71 4.31
N PHE A 186 -6.93 -11.56 3.72
CA PHE A 186 -8.18 -11.78 4.42
C PHE A 186 -8.35 -13.26 4.80
N GLY A 187 -8.73 -13.49 6.05
CA GLY A 187 -9.21 -14.79 6.54
C GLY A 187 -10.74 -14.87 6.46
N HIS A 188 -11.40 -13.72 6.69
CA HIS A 188 -12.85 -13.56 6.57
C HIS A 188 -13.17 -12.21 5.95
N LEU A 189 -14.22 -12.14 5.09
CA LEU A 189 -14.63 -10.91 4.43
C LEU A 189 -16.10 -10.94 4.05
N THR A 190 -16.85 -9.96 4.52
CA THR A 190 -18.21 -9.62 4.11
C THR A 190 -18.18 -8.37 3.24
N ILE A 191 -18.86 -8.38 2.10
CA ILE A 191 -18.94 -7.24 1.18
C ILE A 191 -20.42 -6.88 1.03
N GLY A 192 -20.73 -5.60 1.27
CA GLY A 192 -22.09 -5.06 1.29
C GLY A 192 -22.85 -5.36 2.58
N GLY A 193 -23.92 -4.59 2.83
CA GLY A 193 -24.78 -4.75 4.00
C GLY A 193 -24.14 -4.41 5.33
N ILE A 194 -23.05 -3.64 5.35
CA ILE A 194 -22.35 -3.25 6.56
C ILE A 194 -23.11 -2.09 7.25
N PRO A 195 -23.49 -2.23 8.53
CA PRO A 195 -24.15 -1.14 9.24
C PRO A 195 -23.25 0.10 9.34
N ARG A 196 -23.82 1.28 9.09
CA ARG A 196 -23.07 2.56 9.22
C ARG A 196 -22.51 2.79 10.62
N THR A 197 -23.16 2.22 11.65
CA THR A 197 -22.69 2.28 13.04
C THR A 197 -21.44 1.46 13.31
N ALA A 198 -21.09 0.51 12.45
CA ALA A 198 -19.92 -0.36 12.64
C ALA A 198 -18.58 0.40 12.63
N VAL A 199 -18.51 1.56 11.97
CA VAL A 199 -17.30 2.43 11.98
C VAL A 199 -17.23 3.35 13.20
N ILE A 200 -18.26 3.37 14.06
CA ILE A 200 -18.24 4.14 15.31
C ILE A 200 -17.51 3.32 16.37
N PRO A 201 -16.45 3.84 17.00
CA PRO A 201 -15.73 3.11 18.04
C PRO A 201 -16.58 2.98 19.31
N GLU A 202 -16.43 1.87 20.00
CA GLU A 202 -16.94 1.74 21.36
C GLU A 202 -16.06 2.56 22.31
N GLU A 203 -16.68 3.30 23.23
CA GLU A 203 -15.95 4.09 24.23
C GLU A 203 -15.50 3.21 25.39
N HIS A 204 -14.22 3.30 25.74
CA HIS A 204 -13.65 2.59 26.88
C HIS A 204 -12.96 3.60 27.82
N ALA A 205 -13.06 3.36 29.11
CA ALA A 205 -12.41 4.20 30.11
C ALA A 205 -10.88 4.14 29.99
N GLY A 206 -10.23 5.30 30.06
CA GLY A 206 -8.77 5.43 30.06
C GLY A 206 -8.11 5.43 28.67
N GLU A 207 -8.86 5.47 27.58
CA GLU A 207 -8.31 5.59 26.24
C GLU A 207 -7.84 7.02 25.92
N VAL A 208 -6.70 7.12 25.24
CA VAL A 208 -6.20 8.39 24.69
C VAL A 208 -6.62 8.51 23.24
N LYS A 209 -7.47 9.48 22.92
CA LYS A 209 -7.88 9.81 21.55
C LYS A 209 -7.02 10.95 21.02
N THR A 210 -6.30 10.73 19.93
CA THR A 210 -5.52 11.75 19.23
C THR A 210 -6.04 11.90 17.82
N ALA A 211 -6.62 13.05 17.51
CA ALA A 211 -7.04 13.39 16.15
C ALA A 211 -5.88 14.03 15.36
N MET A 212 -5.70 13.62 14.12
CA MET A 212 -4.75 14.19 13.18
C MET A 212 -5.44 14.33 11.82
N LYS A 213 -5.37 15.53 11.23
CA LYS A 213 -5.77 15.68 9.83
C LYS A 213 -4.63 15.17 8.95
N LEU A 214 -4.94 14.26 8.02
CA LEU A 214 -4.07 14.07 6.87
C LEU A 214 -4.02 15.41 6.15
N ALA A 215 -2.80 15.99 6.05
CA ALA A 215 -2.65 17.28 5.42
C ALA A 215 -3.37 17.29 4.07
N SER A 216 -4.53 17.93 4.03
CA SER A 216 -5.12 18.36 2.78
C SER A 216 -4.19 19.40 2.23
N ARG A 217 -3.77 19.21 0.98
CA ARG A 217 -3.12 20.18 0.12
C ARG A 217 -3.11 21.58 0.73
N VAL A 218 -1.90 22.02 1.16
CA VAL A 218 -1.61 23.45 1.42
C VAL A 218 -2.26 24.06 2.68
N GLU A 219 -1.83 23.67 3.85
CA GLU A 219 -1.55 24.69 4.85
C GLU A 219 -0.19 25.28 4.51
N HIS A 220 -0.13 26.60 4.39
CA HIS A 220 1.08 27.37 4.16
C HIS A 220 2.05 27.21 5.34
N HIS A 221 2.72 26.06 5.42
CA HIS A 221 3.99 26.02 6.13
C HIS A 221 4.97 26.79 5.25
N VAL A 222 5.62 27.78 5.84
CA VAL A 222 6.75 28.49 5.23
C VAL A 222 7.59 27.45 4.51
N GLU A 223 7.56 27.47 3.16
CA GLU A 223 8.36 26.59 2.33
C GLU A 223 9.83 26.86 2.60
N ARG A 224 10.33 26.27 3.66
CA ARG A 224 11.78 26.21 3.85
C ARG A 224 12.27 25.29 2.75
N ARG A 225 12.91 25.86 1.73
CA ARG A 225 13.50 25.07 0.64
C ARG A 225 14.43 24.03 1.25
N ILE A 226 14.04 22.75 1.18
CA ILE A 226 14.95 21.64 1.50
C ILE A 226 16.13 21.78 0.56
N ARG A 227 17.32 22.05 1.11
CA ARG A 227 18.52 22.27 0.31
C ARG A 227 19.26 20.99 -0.07
N TRP A 228 18.78 19.84 0.40
CA TRP A 228 19.31 18.55 0.08
C TRP A 228 18.31 17.76 -0.75
N ARG A 229 18.78 17.05 -1.75
CA ARG A 229 17.96 16.11 -2.50
C ARG A 229 18.80 14.91 -2.93
N PRO A 230 18.20 13.72 -3.16
CA PRO A 230 18.87 12.65 -3.85
C PRO A 230 19.27 13.12 -5.25
N GLN A 231 20.53 12.88 -5.66
CA GLN A 231 20.98 13.12 -7.03
C GLN A 231 20.36 12.09 -7.96
N TRP A 232 20.15 10.89 -7.44
CA TRP A 232 19.55 9.78 -8.15
C TRP A 232 18.40 9.16 -7.34
N VAL A 233 17.31 8.85 -8.03
CA VAL A 233 16.22 7.98 -7.56
C VAL A 233 15.89 6.99 -8.68
N PRO A 234 15.34 5.80 -8.38
CA PRO A 234 14.93 4.89 -9.43
C PRO A 234 13.91 5.53 -10.37
N ARG A 235 13.95 5.15 -11.64
CA ARG A 235 13.00 5.64 -12.65
C ARG A 235 11.56 5.45 -12.15
N GLY A 236 10.71 6.46 -12.34
CA GLY A 236 9.29 6.42 -11.97
C GLY A 236 8.98 6.77 -10.52
N PHE A 237 9.98 6.88 -9.64
CA PHE A 237 9.77 7.45 -8.32
C PHE A 237 9.75 8.97 -8.40
N ASP A 238 8.60 9.57 -8.16
CA ASP A 238 8.47 11.01 -8.09
C ASP A 238 8.30 11.50 -6.66
N ASN A 239 8.81 12.71 -6.43
CA ASN A 239 8.63 13.38 -5.17
C ASN A 239 7.14 13.72 -4.99
N TYR A 240 6.56 13.23 -3.92
CA TYR A 240 5.20 13.57 -3.53
C TYR A 240 5.24 14.93 -2.81
N PRO A 241 4.41 15.92 -3.22
CA PRO A 241 4.47 17.27 -2.67
C PRO A 241 3.90 17.38 -1.24
N SER A 242 4.34 16.54 -0.36
CA SER A 242 4.09 16.64 1.08
C SER A 242 5.44 16.65 1.79
N ASN A 243 6.18 17.75 1.64
CA ASN A 243 7.36 17.99 2.44
C ASN A 243 6.88 18.24 3.89
N ILE A 244 6.98 17.21 4.71
CA ILE A 244 6.62 17.31 6.12
C ILE A 244 7.87 17.80 6.84
N SER A 245 7.88 19.06 7.20
CA SER A 245 8.85 19.61 8.14
C SER A 245 8.25 19.52 9.54
N LYS A 246 8.75 18.63 10.38
CA LYS A 246 8.35 18.53 11.80
C LYS A 246 9.44 19.16 12.65
N THR A 247 9.07 20.18 13.40
CA THR A 247 9.91 20.75 14.44
C THR A 247 9.46 20.17 15.78
N THR A 248 10.28 19.31 16.36
CA THR A 248 10.06 18.77 17.71
C THR A 248 10.97 19.54 18.68
N GLY A 249 10.73 20.85 18.84
CA GLY A 249 11.59 21.77 19.60
C GLY A 249 12.59 22.54 18.74
N GLU A 250 13.18 23.61 19.27
CA GLU A 250 14.08 24.53 18.53
C GLU A 250 15.36 23.89 17.95
N ARG A 251 15.71 22.67 18.36
CA ARG A 251 16.96 21.97 17.95
C ARG A 251 16.77 20.73 17.09
N ASP A 252 15.55 20.20 16.97
CA ASP A 252 15.29 18.93 16.29
C ASP A 252 14.41 19.12 15.06
N HIS A 253 14.94 19.79 14.07
CA HIS A 253 14.29 19.94 12.78
C HIS A 253 14.61 18.74 11.89
N VAL A 254 13.58 18.07 11.41
CA VAL A 254 13.68 16.95 10.45
C VAL A 254 12.90 17.30 9.19
N ASP A 255 13.61 17.37 8.08
CA ASP A 255 13.00 17.46 6.75
C ASP A 255 12.69 16.06 6.22
N ALA A 256 11.54 15.86 5.58
CA ALA A 256 11.16 14.60 4.97
C ALA A 256 10.72 14.80 3.53
N MET A 257 11.25 13.97 2.63
CA MET A 257 10.87 13.91 1.22
C MET A 257 10.30 12.53 0.94
N ILE A 258 9.08 12.45 0.41
CA ILE A 258 8.40 11.19 0.10
C ILE A 258 8.46 10.97 -1.40
N TYR A 259 8.87 9.77 -1.81
CA TYR A 259 8.93 9.32 -3.19
C TYR A 259 8.06 8.10 -3.37
N THR A 260 7.34 8.01 -4.49
CA THR A 260 6.52 6.84 -4.83
C THR A 260 6.45 6.65 -6.34
N ASP A 261 6.41 5.39 -6.77
CA ASP A 261 6.13 4.98 -8.14
C ASP A 261 4.69 4.46 -8.32
N GLY A 262 3.89 4.51 -7.23
CA GLY A 262 2.53 4.00 -7.17
C GLY A 262 2.41 2.61 -6.54
N PHE A 263 3.46 1.78 -6.53
CA PHE A 263 3.47 0.44 -5.92
C PHE A 263 4.41 0.31 -4.73
N ALA A 264 5.44 1.12 -4.71
CA ALA A 264 6.39 1.24 -3.62
C ALA A 264 6.53 2.70 -3.21
N ALA A 265 6.91 2.93 -1.97
CA ALA A 265 7.22 4.26 -1.48
C ALA A 265 8.44 4.22 -0.56
N PHE A 266 9.16 5.32 -0.54
CA PHE A 266 10.21 5.56 0.45
C PHE A 266 10.23 7.02 0.87
N THR A 267 10.75 7.25 2.07
CA THR A 267 10.94 8.58 2.63
C THR A 267 12.41 8.81 2.91
N VAL A 268 12.91 9.98 2.53
CA VAL A 268 14.24 10.45 2.88
C VAL A 268 14.10 11.50 3.99
N PHE A 269 14.57 11.16 5.17
CA PHE A 269 14.64 12.07 6.32
C PHE A 269 16.02 12.71 6.38
N LEU A 270 16.04 14.00 6.68
CA LEU A 270 17.24 14.80 6.83
C LEU A 270 17.20 15.49 8.19
N GLN A 271 18.23 15.27 8.98
CA GLN A 271 18.39 15.89 10.31
C GLN A 271 19.79 16.46 10.44
N ALA A 272 19.89 17.72 10.90
CA ALA A 272 21.18 18.33 11.19
C ALA A 272 21.82 17.65 12.40
N MET A 273 23.09 17.28 12.28
CA MET A 273 23.86 16.73 13.39
C MET A 273 24.87 17.74 13.92
N PRO A 274 24.77 18.14 15.20
CA PRO A 274 25.74 19.05 15.81
C PRO A 274 27.11 18.38 16.06
N ASN A 275 27.14 17.04 16.18
CA ASN A 275 28.32 16.27 16.52
C ASN A 275 28.97 15.63 15.29
N ARG A 276 30.30 15.47 15.29
CA ARG A 276 31.07 14.82 14.22
C ARG A 276 30.99 13.28 14.22
N ARG A 277 30.02 12.68 14.92
CA ARG A 277 29.87 11.23 15.00
C ARG A 277 29.41 10.67 13.63
N GLU A 278 30.14 9.72 13.11
CA GLU A 278 29.71 8.99 11.94
C GLU A 278 28.68 7.92 12.35
N VAL A 279 27.52 7.93 11.69
CA VAL A 279 26.45 6.93 11.84
C VAL A 279 26.33 6.17 10.54
N ASN A 280 26.43 4.86 10.65
CA ASN A 280 26.22 3.93 9.56
C ASN A 280 25.31 2.81 10.08
N PHE A 281 24.02 2.88 9.78
CA PHE A 281 23.04 1.92 10.25
C PHE A 281 22.26 1.34 9.09
N GLU A 282 22.00 0.05 9.16
CA GLU A 282 21.21 -0.68 8.18
C GLU A 282 20.32 -1.70 8.89
N ARG A 283 19.05 -1.71 8.54
CA ARG A 283 18.08 -2.70 9.01
C ARG A 283 17.06 -2.99 7.91
N GLN A 284 16.69 -4.25 7.80
CA GLN A 284 15.57 -4.69 6.96
C GLN A 284 14.62 -5.52 7.82
N ASN A 285 13.31 -5.27 7.67
CA ASN A 285 12.26 -6.08 8.23
C ASN A 285 11.16 -6.23 7.17
N GLY A 286 10.98 -7.47 6.70
CA GLY A 286 10.13 -7.70 5.54
C GLY A 286 10.61 -6.90 4.33
N ALA A 287 9.73 -6.13 3.70
CA ALA A 287 10.07 -5.25 2.59
C ALA A 287 10.62 -3.89 3.01
N THR A 288 10.44 -3.51 4.28
CA THR A 288 10.89 -2.20 4.77
C THR A 288 12.39 -2.22 5.03
N THR A 289 13.10 -1.39 4.32
CA THR A 289 14.54 -1.13 4.48
C THR A 289 14.75 0.21 5.18
N VAL A 290 15.64 0.26 6.16
CA VAL A 290 16.09 1.48 6.84
C VAL A 290 17.59 1.60 6.65
N ILE A 291 18.03 2.67 6.00
CA ILE A 291 19.43 3.00 5.81
C ILE A 291 19.70 4.38 6.39
N THR A 292 20.64 4.47 7.33
CA THR A 292 21.06 5.76 7.90
C THR A 292 22.53 5.99 7.63
N ARG A 293 22.88 7.19 7.15
CA ARG A 293 24.23 7.62 6.81
C ARG A 293 24.48 9.04 7.31
N THR A 294 25.68 9.29 7.78
CA THR A 294 26.17 10.66 8.01
C THR A 294 26.79 11.21 6.74
N LEU A 295 26.31 12.34 6.25
CA LEU A 295 26.88 13.06 5.14
C LEU A 295 27.55 14.35 5.61
N ARG A 296 28.67 14.71 5.00
CA ARG A 296 29.35 15.99 5.25
C ARG A 296 28.65 17.08 4.45
N GLY A 297 28.10 18.05 5.18
CA GLY A 297 27.47 19.22 4.57
C GLY A 297 28.42 20.37 4.38
N PRO A 298 27.93 21.46 3.75
CA PRO A 298 28.67 22.72 3.62
C PRO A 298 29.08 23.27 5.01
N MET A 299 30.24 23.91 5.05
CA MET A 299 30.80 24.49 6.29
C MET A 299 31.06 23.48 7.42
N GLY A 300 31.26 22.19 7.07
CA GLY A 300 31.58 21.13 8.03
C GLY A 300 30.42 20.70 8.92
N LYS A 301 29.20 21.12 8.62
CA LYS A 301 27.97 20.64 9.32
C LYS A 301 27.55 19.28 8.78
N ASN A 302 27.54 18.28 9.65
CA ASN A 302 27.08 16.94 9.27
C ASN A 302 25.55 16.89 9.20
N GLN A 303 25.05 16.07 8.26
CA GLN A 303 23.64 15.73 8.12
C GLN A 303 23.47 14.24 8.32
N LEU A 304 22.46 13.85 9.08
CA LEU A 304 21.99 12.48 9.15
C LEU A 304 20.94 12.30 8.07
N VAL A 305 21.21 11.40 7.14
CA VAL A 305 20.27 11.00 6.11
C VAL A 305 19.73 9.62 6.47
N THR A 306 18.42 9.50 6.58
CA THR A 306 17.76 8.21 6.79
C THR A 306 16.78 7.95 5.67
N VAL A 307 16.98 6.87 4.92
CA VAL A 307 16.06 6.36 3.90
C VAL A 307 15.26 5.22 4.50
N VAL A 308 13.94 5.35 4.51
CA VAL A 308 13.01 4.33 5.01
C VAL A 308 11.99 4.03 3.93
N GLY A 309 11.84 2.78 3.54
CA GLY A 309 10.80 2.42 2.58
C GLY A 309 10.90 0.99 2.05
N GLU A 310 10.01 0.70 1.12
CA GLU A 310 9.82 -0.61 0.51
C GLU A 310 10.73 -0.80 -0.71
N LEU A 311 12.03 -0.75 -0.46
CA LEU A 311 13.07 -0.84 -1.48
C LEU A 311 14.10 -1.91 -1.15
N PRO A 312 14.75 -2.52 -2.17
CA PRO A 312 15.95 -3.31 -1.97
C PRO A 312 17.05 -2.52 -1.24
N ALA A 313 17.75 -3.16 -0.31
CA ALA A 313 18.78 -2.49 0.50
C ALA A 313 19.86 -1.80 -0.36
N LYS A 314 20.22 -2.39 -1.50
CA LYS A 314 21.19 -1.80 -2.45
C LYS A 314 20.69 -0.46 -2.98
N THR A 315 19.42 -0.37 -3.36
CA THR A 315 18.78 0.84 -3.86
C THR A 315 18.69 1.92 -2.77
N ALA A 316 18.22 1.55 -1.57
CA ALA A 316 18.13 2.47 -0.44
C ALA A 316 19.52 3.02 -0.04
N LYS A 317 20.58 2.18 -0.07
CA LYS A 317 21.97 2.60 0.17
C LYS A 317 22.44 3.63 -0.86
N LYS A 318 22.15 3.38 -2.13
CA LYS A 318 22.53 4.30 -3.21
C LYS A 318 21.86 5.65 -3.02
N ILE A 319 20.55 5.68 -2.73
CA ILE A 319 19.82 6.92 -2.45
C ILE A 319 20.43 7.67 -1.25
N ALA A 320 20.69 6.96 -0.13
CA ALA A 320 21.23 7.59 1.08
C ALA A 320 22.63 8.16 0.90
N SER A 321 23.44 7.60 -0.01
CA SER A 321 24.83 8.01 -0.26
C SER A 321 24.96 9.07 -1.37
N ASP A 322 23.95 9.17 -2.25
CA ASP A 322 23.97 10.04 -3.43
C ASP A 322 23.12 11.31 -3.23
N MET A 323 23.35 11.99 -2.11
CA MET A 323 22.66 13.22 -1.75
C MET A 323 23.47 14.44 -2.11
N VAL A 324 22.83 15.44 -2.72
CA VAL A 324 23.48 16.69 -3.12
C VAL A 324 22.87 17.89 -2.40
N TYR A 325 23.71 18.86 -2.06
CA TYR A 325 23.30 20.12 -1.48
C TYR A 325 23.07 21.16 -2.58
N LEU A 326 21.87 21.73 -2.60
CA LEU A 326 21.51 22.82 -3.53
C LEU A 326 22.00 24.17 -2.97
N ARG A 327 22.81 24.85 -3.70
CA ARG A 327 23.34 26.19 -3.38
C ARG A 327 22.28 27.27 -3.51
#